data_5f18937bec3ba167b350708091e1b909
#
_entry.id   5f18937bec3ba167b350708091e1b909
#
_cell.length_a   1.000
_cell.length_b   1.000
_cell.length_c   1.000
_cell.angle_alpha   90.00
_cell.angle_beta   90.00
_cell.angle_gamma   90.00
#
_symmetry.space_group_name_H-M   'P 1'
#
loop_
_entity.id
_entity.type
_entity.pdbx_description
1 polymer ?
#
loop_
_entity_poly.entity_id
_entity_poly.type
_entity_poly.pdbx_seq_one_letter_code
_entity_poly.pdbx_strand_id
1 'polypeptide(L)'
;MKAELIAVGTEILTGQITNTNAQFLSEKLAELGIDVYFHTAVGDNENRLLSVLDQASKRSDLVILCGGLGPTEDDLTKQTLAKFLGKELVFDEEASKKLDSFFATRPKHTRTPNNERQAQIVEGAIPLQNPTGLAVGGVITAQGVTYVVLPGPPSELKPMVNQ
;
A
#
# COMPACT_ATOMS: atom_id res chain seq x y z
N MET A 1 -20.37 1.51 6.62
CA MET A 1 -18.91 1.53 6.75
C MET A 1 -18.38 2.81 6.13
N LYS A 2 -17.54 3.52 6.85
CA LYS A 2 -16.92 4.75 6.39
C LYS A 2 -15.50 4.46 5.93
N ALA A 3 -15.18 4.86 4.71
CA ALA A 3 -13.87 4.64 4.13
C ALA A 3 -13.12 5.94 3.88
N GLU A 4 -11.81 5.83 3.87
CA GLU A 4 -10.93 6.95 3.59
C GLU A 4 -9.76 6.46 2.73
N LEU A 5 -9.36 7.27 1.74
CA LEU A 5 -8.29 6.95 0.81
C LEU A 5 -7.08 7.83 1.11
N ILE A 6 -5.91 7.22 1.21
CA ILE A 6 -4.63 7.92 1.42
C ILE A 6 -3.71 7.59 0.25
N ALA A 7 -3.40 8.58 -0.57
CA ALA A 7 -2.43 8.45 -1.66
C ALA A 7 -1.06 8.89 -1.14
N VAL A 8 -0.08 8.01 -1.22
CA VAL A 8 1.28 8.25 -0.74
C VAL A 8 2.22 8.42 -1.92
N GLY A 9 2.89 9.55 -1.99
CA GLY A 9 3.86 9.82 -3.05
C GLY A 9 4.06 11.30 -3.27
N THR A 10 5.30 11.75 -3.28
CA THR A 10 5.65 13.15 -3.52
C THR A 10 5.22 13.60 -4.93
N GLU A 11 5.30 12.71 -5.92
CA GLU A 11 4.90 12.98 -7.31
C GLU A 11 3.42 13.36 -7.44
N ILE A 12 2.56 12.88 -6.56
CA ILE A 12 1.14 13.24 -6.55
C ILE A 12 0.97 14.70 -6.09
N LEU A 13 1.71 15.08 -5.04
CA LEU A 13 1.65 16.43 -4.49
C LEU A 13 2.21 17.49 -5.44
N THR A 14 3.24 17.13 -6.20
CA THR A 14 3.88 18.05 -7.16
C THR A 14 3.12 18.14 -8.50
N GLY A 15 2.09 17.33 -8.66
CA GLY A 15 1.32 17.32 -9.91
C GLY A 15 1.98 16.58 -11.05
N GLN A 16 3.03 15.81 -10.79
CA GLN A 16 3.73 15.05 -11.82
C GLN A 16 2.87 13.92 -12.40
N ILE A 17 1.98 13.37 -11.56
CA ILE A 17 1.01 12.36 -11.98
C ILE A 17 -0.38 12.72 -11.45
N THR A 18 -1.40 12.28 -12.16
CA THR A 18 -2.79 12.47 -11.75
C THR A 18 -3.19 11.38 -10.75
N ASN A 19 -3.91 11.75 -9.70
CA ASN A 19 -4.39 10.80 -8.70
C ASN A 19 -5.64 10.06 -9.20
N THR A 20 -5.49 9.23 -10.23
CA THR A 20 -6.60 8.45 -10.81
C THR A 20 -7.00 7.25 -9.95
N ASN A 21 -6.13 6.79 -9.07
CA ASN A 21 -6.43 5.69 -8.15
C ASN A 21 -7.56 6.04 -7.20
N ALA A 22 -7.61 7.28 -6.71
CA ALA A 22 -8.67 7.73 -5.82
C ALA A 22 -10.02 7.64 -6.50
N GLN A 23 -10.12 8.05 -7.77
CA GLN A 23 -11.35 7.95 -8.54
C GLN A 23 -11.76 6.50 -8.73
N PHE A 24 -10.85 5.64 -9.18
CA PHE A 24 -11.12 4.22 -9.40
C PHE A 24 -11.61 3.53 -8.13
N LEU A 25 -10.90 3.74 -7.01
CA LEU A 25 -11.26 3.14 -5.73
C LEU A 25 -12.60 3.66 -5.20
N SER A 26 -12.87 4.96 -5.36
CA SER A 26 -14.14 5.55 -4.95
C SER A 26 -15.31 4.93 -5.70
N GLU A 27 -15.17 4.71 -7.00
CA GLU A 27 -16.18 4.06 -7.83
C GLU A 27 -16.42 2.61 -7.38
N LYS A 28 -15.35 1.85 -7.10
CA LYS A 28 -15.45 0.48 -6.63
C LYS A 28 -16.12 0.36 -5.27
N LEU A 29 -15.77 1.25 -4.34
CA LEU A 29 -16.38 1.27 -3.02
C LEU A 29 -17.85 1.66 -3.08
N ALA A 30 -18.21 2.61 -3.95
CA ALA A 30 -19.61 2.98 -4.15
C ALA A 30 -20.44 1.80 -4.65
N GLU A 31 -19.91 0.99 -5.56
CA GLU A 31 -20.55 -0.23 -6.04
C GLU A 31 -20.83 -1.22 -4.90
N LEU A 32 -19.97 -1.23 -3.87
CA LEU A 32 -20.11 -2.09 -2.70
C LEU A 32 -20.94 -1.47 -1.58
N GLY A 33 -21.47 -0.26 -1.78
CA GLY A 33 -22.24 0.46 -0.77
C GLY A 33 -21.40 1.04 0.37
N ILE A 34 -20.11 1.25 0.14
CA ILE A 34 -19.20 1.83 1.13
C ILE A 34 -19.02 3.31 0.84
N ASP A 35 -19.25 4.15 1.84
CA ASP A 35 -19.14 5.60 1.71
C ASP A 35 -17.70 6.07 1.92
N VAL A 36 -17.19 6.87 0.99
CA VAL A 36 -15.87 7.49 1.09
C VAL A 36 -16.05 8.96 1.50
N TYR A 37 -15.49 9.33 2.66
CA TYR A 37 -15.63 10.68 3.18
C TYR A 37 -14.38 11.54 3.04
N PHE A 38 -13.21 10.92 2.96
CA PHE A 38 -11.95 11.65 2.90
C PHE A 38 -11.00 11.07 1.87
N HIS A 39 -10.37 11.96 1.10
CA HIS A 39 -9.22 11.66 0.26
C HIS A 39 -8.06 12.50 0.78
N THR A 40 -6.93 11.87 1.04
CA THR A 40 -5.72 12.58 1.49
C THR A 40 -4.56 12.19 0.59
N ALA A 41 -3.80 13.18 0.14
CA ALA A 41 -2.54 12.96 -0.55
C ALA A 41 -1.42 13.39 0.39
N VAL A 42 -0.41 12.54 0.57
CA VAL A 42 0.73 12.81 1.45
C VAL A 42 2.03 12.41 0.77
N GLY A 43 3.08 13.20 0.96
CA GLY A 43 4.40 12.90 0.42
C GLY A 43 5.10 11.77 1.16
N ASP A 44 6.25 11.36 0.64
CA ASP A 44 7.07 10.28 1.20
C ASP A 44 7.79 10.75 2.47
N ASN A 45 7.04 10.84 3.57
CA ASN A 45 7.54 11.29 4.86
C ASN A 45 6.83 10.51 5.97
N GLU A 46 7.61 9.83 6.81
CA GLU A 46 7.09 8.97 7.87
C GLU A 46 6.21 9.73 8.86
N ASN A 47 6.68 10.88 9.35
CA ASN A 47 5.95 11.63 10.37
C ASN A 47 4.61 12.16 9.85
N ARG A 48 4.58 12.63 8.61
CA ARG A 48 3.35 13.11 7.98
C ARG A 48 2.37 11.97 7.78
N LEU A 49 2.85 10.82 7.32
CA LEU A 49 2.00 9.64 7.13
C LEU A 49 1.48 9.12 8.47
N LEU A 50 2.29 9.09 9.52
CA LEU A 50 1.85 8.73 10.87
C LEU A 50 0.72 9.65 11.35
N SER A 51 0.83 10.95 11.11
CA SER A 51 -0.19 11.92 11.47
C SER A 51 -1.50 11.67 10.72
N VAL A 52 -1.42 11.39 9.43
CA VAL A 52 -2.60 11.06 8.60
C VAL A 52 -3.25 9.77 9.06
N LEU A 53 -2.47 8.74 9.39
CA LEU A 53 -2.98 7.48 9.91
C LEU A 53 -3.69 7.65 11.25
N ASP A 54 -3.12 8.47 12.14
CA ASP A 54 -3.74 8.75 13.43
C ASP A 54 -5.12 9.40 13.26
N GLN A 55 -5.24 10.39 12.39
CA GLN A 55 -6.52 11.03 12.10
C GLN A 55 -7.51 10.05 11.47
N ALA A 56 -7.06 9.27 10.48
CA ALA A 56 -7.91 8.33 9.77
C ALA A 56 -8.46 7.24 10.70
N SER A 57 -7.64 6.73 11.61
CA SER A 57 -8.03 5.67 12.56
C SER A 57 -9.11 6.10 13.52
N LYS A 58 -9.27 7.40 13.75
CA LYS A 58 -10.26 7.96 14.68
C LYS A 58 -11.60 8.23 14.04
N ARG A 59 -11.68 8.23 12.70
CA ARG A 59 -12.90 8.67 11.98
C ARG A 59 -13.37 7.73 10.89
N SER A 60 -12.60 6.71 10.54
CA SER A 60 -12.94 5.77 9.45
C SER A 60 -12.83 4.33 9.89
N ASP A 61 -13.62 3.46 9.28
CA ASP A 61 -13.63 2.02 9.54
C ASP A 61 -12.70 1.28 8.58
N LEU A 62 -12.49 1.85 7.39
CA LEU A 62 -11.66 1.30 6.32
C LEU A 62 -10.71 2.38 5.83
N VAL A 63 -9.41 2.10 5.85
CA VAL A 63 -8.38 3.01 5.37
C VAL A 63 -7.59 2.32 4.27
N ILE A 64 -7.61 2.89 3.07
CA ILE A 64 -6.89 2.33 1.92
C ILE A 64 -5.70 3.23 1.60
N LEU A 65 -4.50 2.65 1.68
CA LEU A 65 -3.24 3.33 1.36
C LEU A 65 -2.75 2.88 -0.01
N CYS A 66 -2.48 3.84 -0.88
CA CYS A 66 -1.99 3.58 -2.25
C CYS A 66 -0.64 4.22 -2.44
N GLY A 67 0.34 3.46 -2.89
CA GLY A 67 1.69 3.96 -3.15
C GLY A 67 2.68 3.64 -2.04
N GLY A 68 3.93 3.94 -2.28
CA GLY A 68 5.01 3.75 -1.32
C GLY A 68 5.40 2.29 -1.07
N LEU A 69 5.11 1.38 -2.00
CA LEU A 69 5.43 -0.05 -1.88
C LEU A 69 6.64 -0.49 -2.70
N GLY A 70 7.30 0.42 -3.39
CA GLY A 70 8.45 0.10 -4.22
C GLY A 70 9.72 -0.22 -3.43
N PRO A 71 10.84 -0.43 -4.14
CA PRO A 71 12.09 -0.87 -3.51
C PRO A 71 12.97 0.25 -2.99
N THR A 72 12.61 1.53 -3.17
CA THR A 72 13.47 2.65 -2.76
C THR A 72 13.33 2.99 -1.28
N GLU A 73 14.28 3.76 -0.75
CA GLU A 73 14.22 4.23 0.64
C GLU A 73 13.06 5.17 0.89
N ASP A 74 12.53 5.83 -0.16
CA ASP A 74 11.37 6.71 -0.07
C ASP A 74 10.05 5.93 0.00
N ASP A 75 10.07 4.62 -0.24
CA ASP A 75 8.89 3.77 -0.19
C ASP A 75 8.67 3.29 1.26
N LEU A 76 7.87 4.03 2.02
CA LEU A 76 7.75 3.89 3.47
C LEU A 76 6.37 3.39 3.95
N THR A 77 5.43 3.12 3.05
CA THR A 77 4.04 2.87 3.44
C THR A 77 3.88 1.70 4.41
N LYS A 78 4.46 0.54 4.10
CA LYS A 78 4.35 -0.65 4.96
C LYS A 78 5.06 -0.47 6.30
N GLN A 79 6.26 0.10 6.28
CA GLN A 79 7.05 0.35 7.48
C GLN A 79 6.32 1.31 8.42
N THR A 80 5.73 2.36 7.86
CA THR A 80 5.01 3.37 8.63
C THR A 80 3.74 2.79 9.24
N LEU A 81 2.99 2.01 8.46
CA LEU A 81 1.78 1.36 8.96
C LEU A 81 2.13 0.36 10.07
N ALA A 82 3.18 -0.44 9.91
CA ALA A 82 3.63 -1.38 10.92
C ALA A 82 4.00 -0.64 12.21
N LYS A 83 4.75 0.45 12.11
CA LYS A 83 5.12 1.28 13.25
C LYS A 83 3.89 1.87 13.94
N PHE A 84 2.93 2.38 13.18
CA PHE A 84 1.69 2.92 13.71
C PHE A 84 0.90 1.88 14.50
N LEU A 85 0.86 0.64 14.01
CA LEU A 85 0.12 -0.46 14.65
C LEU A 85 0.92 -1.19 15.74
N GLY A 86 2.19 -0.83 15.95
CA GLY A 86 3.07 -1.51 16.90
C GLY A 86 3.42 -2.93 16.48
N LYS A 87 3.54 -3.18 15.19
CA LYS A 87 3.82 -4.49 14.60
C LYS A 87 5.11 -4.44 13.79
N GLU A 88 5.63 -5.63 13.45
CA GLU A 88 6.82 -5.76 12.63
C GLU A 88 6.44 -6.12 11.18
N LEU A 89 7.41 -6.00 10.27
CA LEU A 89 7.28 -6.48 8.91
C LEU A 89 7.81 -7.90 8.82
N VAL A 90 7.09 -8.75 8.08
CA VAL A 90 7.50 -10.14 7.83
C VAL A 90 7.46 -10.41 6.33
N PHE A 91 8.21 -11.42 5.87
CA PHE A 91 8.18 -11.80 4.46
C PHE A 91 6.95 -12.60 4.13
N ASP A 92 6.31 -12.29 3.00
CA ASP A 92 5.32 -13.16 2.39
C ASP A 92 6.08 -14.16 1.50
N GLU A 93 5.86 -15.44 1.73
CA GLU A 93 6.61 -16.51 1.05
C GLU A 93 6.40 -16.49 -0.46
N GLU A 94 5.16 -16.35 -0.91
CA GLU A 94 4.84 -16.32 -2.33
C GLU A 94 5.46 -15.12 -3.04
N ALA A 95 5.36 -13.94 -2.42
CA ALA A 95 5.96 -12.72 -2.97
C ALA A 95 7.48 -12.79 -2.98
N SER A 96 8.09 -13.41 -1.96
CA SER A 96 9.54 -13.61 -1.90
C SER A 96 10.02 -14.54 -3.01
N LYS A 97 9.32 -15.63 -3.26
CA LYS A 97 9.62 -16.55 -4.36
C LYS A 97 9.51 -15.88 -5.72
N LYS A 98 8.49 -15.05 -5.90
CA LYS A 98 8.30 -14.27 -7.13
C LYS A 98 9.47 -13.32 -7.37
N LEU A 99 9.94 -12.67 -6.30
CA LEU A 99 11.09 -11.77 -6.37
C LEU A 99 12.36 -12.52 -6.76
N ASP A 100 12.60 -13.69 -6.17
CA ASP A 100 13.74 -14.55 -6.51
C ASP A 100 13.69 -14.97 -7.99
N SER A 101 12.52 -15.37 -8.48
CA SER A 101 12.34 -15.76 -9.88
C SER A 101 12.60 -14.60 -10.84
N PHE A 102 12.17 -13.40 -10.47
CA PHE A 102 12.42 -12.20 -11.27
C PHE A 102 13.92 -11.93 -11.42
N PHE A 103 14.68 -11.99 -10.34
CA PHE A 103 16.12 -11.72 -10.37
C PHE A 103 16.93 -12.90 -10.94
N ALA A 104 16.43 -14.12 -10.85
CA ALA A 104 17.09 -15.29 -11.46
C ALA A 104 17.13 -15.19 -12.99
N THR A 105 16.12 -14.57 -13.62
CA THR A 105 16.05 -14.39 -15.07
C THR A 105 16.78 -13.14 -15.57
N ARG A 106 17.34 -12.35 -14.66
CA ARG A 106 18.03 -11.08 -14.95
C ARG A 106 19.39 -11.04 -14.26
N PRO A 107 20.41 -11.77 -14.80
CA PRO A 107 21.69 -11.92 -14.11
C PRO A 107 22.47 -10.62 -13.90
N LYS A 108 22.12 -9.54 -14.61
CA LYS A 108 22.74 -8.23 -14.41
C LYS A 108 22.12 -7.45 -13.23
N HIS A 109 21.00 -7.94 -12.68
CA HIS A 109 20.31 -7.32 -11.57
C HIS A 109 20.41 -8.22 -10.36
N THR A 110 20.84 -7.67 -9.24
CA THR A 110 20.99 -8.41 -7.98
C THR A 110 19.90 -7.97 -7.01
N ARG A 111 19.25 -8.94 -6.37
CA ARG A 111 18.31 -8.67 -5.29
C ARG A 111 19.04 -7.96 -4.16
N THR A 112 18.61 -6.75 -3.83
CA THR A 112 19.21 -5.93 -2.77
C THR A 112 18.30 -5.92 -1.54
N PRO A 113 18.79 -5.47 -0.36
CA PRO A 113 17.92 -5.29 0.81
C PRO A 113 16.74 -4.36 0.53
N ASN A 114 16.87 -3.38 -0.34
CA ASN A 114 15.77 -2.50 -0.71
C ASN A 114 14.68 -3.25 -1.50
N ASN A 115 15.06 -4.20 -2.36
CA ASN A 115 14.10 -5.03 -3.10
C ASN A 115 13.30 -5.93 -2.16
N GLU A 116 13.87 -6.33 -1.03
CA GLU A 116 13.21 -7.17 -0.04
C GLU A 116 11.92 -6.54 0.49
N ARG A 117 11.85 -5.21 0.53
CA ARG A 117 10.66 -4.47 0.98
C ARG A 117 9.42 -4.83 0.18
N GLN A 118 9.59 -5.14 -1.11
CA GLN A 118 8.45 -5.48 -1.98
C GLN A 118 7.78 -6.78 -1.58
N ALA A 119 8.51 -7.70 -0.95
CA ALA A 119 7.99 -8.99 -0.49
C ALA A 119 7.53 -8.97 0.97
N GLN A 120 7.65 -7.85 1.67
CA GLN A 120 7.26 -7.74 3.08
C GLN A 120 5.81 -7.34 3.24
N ILE A 121 5.19 -7.85 4.32
CA ILE A 121 3.85 -7.45 4.77
C ILE A 121 3.91 -7.12 6.26
N VAL A 122 2.91 -6.39 6.73
CA VAL A 122 2.76 -6.16 8.18
C VAL A 122 2.38 -7.49 8.85
N GLU A 123 3.01 -7.79 9.97
CA GLU A 123 2.74 -9.01 10.73
C GLU A 123 1.24 -9.17 11.01
N GLY A 124 0.70 -10.33 10.64
CA GLY A 124 -0.73 -10.62 10.79
C GLY A 124 -1.61 -10.17 9.63
N ALA A 125 -1.07 -9.49 8.63
CA ALA A 125 -1.83 -9.08 7.45
C ALA A 125 -2.14 -10.26 6.53
N ILE A 126 -3.25 -10.17 5.81
CA ILE A 126 -3.58 -11.08 4.72
C ILE A 126 -2.91 -10.53 3.46
N PRO A 127 -2.00 -11.27 2.79
CA PRO A 127 -1.33 -10.76 1.61
C PRO A 127 -2.29 -10.62 0.42
N LEU A 128 -2.11 -9.56 -0.37
CA LEU A 128 -2.76 -9.36 -1.65
C LEU A 128 -1.69 -9.48 -2.73
N GLN A 129 -1.73 -10.55 -3.50
CA GLN A 129 -0.71 -10.81 -4.52
C GLN A 129 -0.86 -9.85 -5.69
N ASN A 130 0.28 -9.47 -6.27
CA ASN A 130 0.36 -8.51 -7.36
C ASN A 130 0.60 -9.25 -8.68
N PRO A 131 -0.41 -9.37 -9.57
CA PRO A 131 -0.25 -10.12 -10.81
C PRO A 131 0.65 -9.45 -11.85
N THR A 132 0.85 -8.14 -11.76
CA THR A 132 1.59 -7.38 -12.78
C THR A 132 2.87 -6.73 -12.28
N GLY A 133 3.18 -6.87 -11.00
CA GLY A 133 4.38 -6.28 -10.39
C GLY A 133 4.93 -7.16 -9.29
N LEU A 134 5.88 -6.64 -8.52
CA LEU A 134 6.59 -7.38 -7.48
C LEU A 134 6.14 -7.04 -6.06
N ALA A 135 5.56 -5.87 -5.85
CA ALA A 135 5.17 -5.42 -4.51
C ALA A 135 3.87 -6.10 -4.07
N VAL A 136 3.93 -6.88 -3.00
CA VAL A 136 2.74 -7.48 -2.40
C VAL A 136 1.99 -6.44 -1.58
N GLY A 137 0.66 -6.41 -1.70
CA GLY A 137 -0.20 -5.61 -0.84
C GLY A 137 -0.64 -6.40 0.40
N GLY A 138 -1.55 -5.85 1.16
CA GLY A 138 -2.03 -6.53 2.36
C GLY A 138 -3.29 -5.91 2.94
N VAL A 139 -3.99 -6.71 3.74
CA VAL A 139 -5.17 -6.29 4.50
C VAL A 139 -4.95 -6.67 5.97
N ILE A 140 -5.08 -5.71 6.85
CA ILE A 140 -4.98 -5.97 8.29
C ILE A 140 -6.03 -5.17 9.05
N THR A 141 -6.68 -5.82 10.03
CA THR A 141 -7.62 -5.17 10.92
C THR A 141 -7.01 -5.05 12.32
N ALA A 142 -7.04 -3.84 12.86
CA ALA A 142 -6.54 -3.56 14.19
C ALA A 142 -7.46 -2.54 14.87
N GLN A 143 -7.87 -2.82 16.11
CA GLN A 143 -8.71 -1.93 16.92
C GLN A 143 -9.97 -1.44 16.19
N GLY A 144 -10.61 -2.32 15.43
CA GLY A 144 -11.85 -2.02 14.71
C GLY A 144 -11.68 -1.30 13.38
N VAL A 145 -10.46 -1.03 12.95
CA VAL A 145 -10.19 -0.38 11.66
C VAL A 145 -9.46 -1.36 10.74
N THR A 146 -9.91 -1.45 9.50
CA THR A 146 -9.27 -2.27 8.47
C THR A 146 -8.40 -1.39 7.58
N TYR A 147 -7.14 -1.79 7.43
CA TYR A 147 -6.16 -1.10 6.59
C TYR A 147 -5.85 -1.95 5.38
N VAL A 148 -5.94 -1.36 4.19
CA VAL A 148 -5.60 -2.01 2.93
C VAL A 148 -4.42 -1.27 2.32
N VAL A 149 -3.39 -2.00 1.92
CA VAL A 149 -2.17 -1.43 1.33
C VAL A 149 -2.07 -1.91 -0.11
N LEU A 150 -1.98 -0.97 -1.04
CA LEU A 150 -1.93 -1.22 -2.47
C LEU A 150 -0.78 -0.45 -3.14
N PRO A 151 -0.21 -0.98 -4.24
CA PRO A 151 0.82 -0.25 -4.99
C PRO A 151 0.27 0.99 -5.67
N GLY A 152 1.17 1.94 -6.01
CA GLY A 152 0.79 3.20 -6.64
C GLY A 152 0.43 3.10 -8.11
N PRO A 153 1.17 2.36 -8.98
CA PRO A 153 0.84 2.32 -10.40
C PRO A 153 -0.55 1.73 -10.65
N PRO A 154 -1.41 2.42 -11.42
CA PRO A 154 -2.76 1.90 -11.72
C PRO A 154 -2.76 0.53 -12.38
N SER A 155 -1.75 0.21 -13.20
CA SER A 155 -1.61 -1.09 -13.83
C SER A 155 -1.41 -2.24 -12.83
N GLU A 156 -0.91 -1.94 -11.64
CA GLU A 156 -0.75 -2.89 -10.55
C GLU A 156 -1.94 -2.86 -9.59
N LEU A 157 -2.41 -1.68 -9.24
CA LEU A 157 -3.50 -1.49 -8.28
C LEU A 157 -4.81 -2.10 -8.78
N LYS A 158 -5.21 -1.82 -10.02
CA LYS A 158 -6.51 -2.27 -10.54
C LYS A 158 -6.69 -3.79 -10.51
N PRO A 159 -5.74 -4.62 -10.98
CA PRO A 159 -5.88 -6.07 -10.86
C PRO A 159 -5.94 -6.58 -9.42
N MET A 160 -5.27 -5.91 -8.49
CA MET A 160 -5.27 -6.30 -7.08
C MET A 160 -6.61 -6.01 -6.40
N VAL A 161 -7.28 -4.94 -6.78
CA VAL A 161 -8.59 -4.59 -6.22
C VAL A 161 -9.67 -5.62 -6.58
N ASN A 162 -9.50 -6.32 -7.69
CA ASN A 162 -10.45 -7.32 -8.16
C ASN A 162 -10.27 -8.71 -7.53
N GLN A 163 -9.41 -8.83 -6.52
CA GLN A 163 -9.22 -10.09 -5.78
C GLN A 163 -10.25 -10.27 -4.66
#